data_d916e4bc36a95f72aa3461fb7a9212e6
#
_entry.id   d916e4bc36a95f72aa3461fb7a9212e6
#
_cell.length_a   1.000
_cell.length_b   1.000
_cell.length_c   1.000
_cell.angle_alpha   90.00
_cell.angle_beta   90.00
_cell.angle_gamma   90.00
#
_symmetry.space_group_name_H-M   'P 1'
#
loop_
_entity.id
_entity.type
_entity.pdbx_description
1 polymer ?
#
loop_
_entity_poly.entity_id
_entity_poly.type
_entity_poly.pdbx_seq_one_letter_code
_entity_poly.pdbx_strand_id
1 'polypeptide(L)'
;MLASRFFMKRKNNTILRASAPTTLLALMQAKLGGMTVTSIKQLLRARRVQLNGAICTRADQAVQAGDEVTILSQAGSTTLHHPKLALIYEDDYLIVVNKKQGLLTVPSNPDSAETTALSILKAYVRKQHPRNNVFVVHRLDRETSGLLVFAKTSQMQEYMRTYWRQLVTKRTYVALVEGLLPKPKDTITTWLTEDKRNAMVYSSPVDDGGQKAITHYEVLGTRTLDSAVKNAGTPPACALDANGQPVLSLVALNLETGRTNQIRVHLAAIGHPVVSDRKYGHGNSWAPVDRLCLHARILEFIHPATEQVVHFETPVPKEFKL
;
A
#
# COMPACT_ATOMS: atom_id res chain seq x y z
N MET A 1 7.94 -0.76 -26.15
CA MET A 1 8.68 -1.98 -26.55
C MET A 1 10.03 -2.21 -25.85
N LEU A 2 10.35 -1.55 -24.74
CA LEU A 2 11.63 -1.74 -23.99
C LEU A 2 11.49 -2.57 -22.72
N ALA A 3 10.27 -2.80 -22.21
CA ALA A 3 10.05 -3.49 -20.96
C ALA A 3 10.18 -5.03 -21.04
N SER A 4 9.91 -5.64 -22.18
CA SER A 4 9.84 -7.12 -22.28
C SER A 4 11.19 -7.84 -22.24
N ARG A 5 12.33 -7.13 -22.31
CA ARG A 5 13.67 -7.73 -22.29
C ARG A 5 14.24 -7.96 -20.88
N PHE A 6 13.67 -7.36 -19.85
CA PHE A 6 14.22 -7.40 -18.48
C PHE A 6 13.51 -8.34 -17.52
N PHE A 7 12.30 -8.80 -17.83
CA PHE A 7 11.52 -9.63 -16.91
C PHE A 7 11.43 -11.06 -17.43
N MET A 8 12.01 -12.00 -16.69
CA MET A 8 11.91 -13.42 -16.99
C MET A 8 10.45 -13.86 -17.02
N LYS A 9 10.07 -14.66 -18.05
CA LYS A 9 8.76 -15.33 -18.17
C LYS A 9 8.31 -15.93 -16.86
N ARG A 10 7.01 -15.78 -16.52
CA ARG A 10 6.35 -16.54 -15.44
C ARG A 10 6.81 -17.99 -15.49
N LYS A 11 7.44 -18.48 -14.45
CA LYS A 11 7.63 -19.91 -14.25
C LYS A 11 6.31 -20.47 -13.72
N ASN A 12 5.59 -21.23 -14.54
CA ASN A 12 4.44 -21.99 -14.07
C ASN A 12 4.88 -22.98 -12.98
N ASN A 13 3.94 -23.41 -12.12
CA ASN A 13 4.18 -24.48 -11.19
C ASN A 13 4.63 -25.74 -11.98
N THR A 14 5.64 -26.45 -11.45
CA THR A 14 6.07 -27.72 -12.03
C THR A 14 5.39 -28.84 -11.27
N ILE A 15 4.68 -29.70 -11.98
CA ILE A 15 3.98 -30.85 -11.40
C ILE A 15 4.74 -32.13 -11.74
N LEU A 16 5.08 -32.92 -10.73
CA LEU A 16 5.71 -34.22 -10.84
C LEU A 16 4.74 -35.28 -10.30
N ARG A 17 4.70 -36.43 -10.93
CA ARG A 17 3.93 -37.58 -10.44
C ARG A 17 4.86 -38.76 -10.15
N ALA A 18 4.67 -39.38 -9.01
CA ALA A 18 5.40 -40.55 -8.60
C ALA A 18 4.84 -41.78 -9.33
N SER A 19 5.71 -42.56 -9.94
CA SER A 19 5.34 -43.82 -10.62
C SER A 19 5.52 -45.07 -9.73
N ALA A 20 6.25 -44.92 -8.61
CA ALA A 20 6.53 -45.96 -7.63
C ALA A 20 6.79 -45.32 -6.26
N PRO A 21 6.67 -46.10 -5.16
CA PRO A 21 7.04 -45.62 -3.82
C PRO A 21 8.50 -45.15 -3.76
N THR A 22 8.75 -43.98 -3.18
CA THR A 22 10.09 -43.37 -3.08
C THR A 22 10.11 -42.31 -2.00
N THR A 23 11.22 -41.55 -1.88
CA THR A 23 11.26 -40.33 -1.06
C THR A 23 11.06 -39.09 -1.92
N LEU A 24 10.58 -38.01 -1.31
CA LEU A 24 10.36 -36.74 -1.98
C LEU A 24 11.64 -36.21 -2.65
N LEU A 25 12.76 -36.33 -1.94
CA LEU A 25 14.07 -35.93 -2.48
C LEU A 25 14.45 -36.75 -3.72
N ALA A 26 14.30 -38.09 -3.66
CA ALA A 26 14.67 -38.97 -4.76
C ALA A 26 13.78 -38.75 -5.99
N LEU A 27 12.46 -38.55 -5.79
CA LEU A 27 11.53 -38.21 -6.88
C LEU A 27 11.94 -36.89 -7.56
N MET A 28 12.21 -35.85 -6.74
CA MET A 28 12.58 -34.55 -7.28
C MET A 28 13.93 -34.59 -8.02
N GLN A 29 14.93 -35.34 -7.52
CA GLN A 29 16.20 -35.54 -8.22
C GLN A 29 16.02 -36.26 -9.56
N ALA A 30 15.21 -37.30 -9.60
CA ALA A 30 14.97 -38.09 -10.81
C ALA A 30 14.22 -37.29 -11.89
N LYS A 31 13.24 -36.45 -11.50
CA LYS A 31 12.33 -35.74 -12.41
C LYS A 31 12.80 -34.34 -12.80
N LEU A 32 13.66 -33.69 -11.97
CA LEU A 32 14.16 -32.34 -12.21
C LEU A 32 15.64 -32.40 -12.68
N GLY A 33 15.87 -32.96 -13.84
CA GLY A 33 17.20 -33.15 -14.40
C GLY A 33 18.10 -31.92 -14.21
N GLY A 34 19.27 -32.10 -13.56
CA GLY A 34 20.25 -31.05 -13.31
C GLY A 34 20.10 -30.27 -12.00
N MET A 35 19.07 -30.48 -11.18
CA MET A 35 18.98 -29.86 -9.87
C MET A 35 19.84 -30.60 -8.82
N THR A 36 20.68 -29.85 -8.10
CA THR A 36 21.48 -30.42 -6.99
C THR A 36 20.61 -30.70 -5.75
N VAL A 37 21.05 -31.63 -4.90
CA VAL A 37 20.43 -31.90 -3.58
C VAL A 37 20.26 -30.61 -2.77
N THR A 38 21.28 -29.75 -2.81
CA THR A 38 21.24 -28.46 -2.12
C THR A 38 20.12 -27.56 -2.63
N SER A 39 19.93 -27.49 -3.96
CA SER A 39 18.85 -26.70 -4.58
C SER A 39 17.46 -27.24 -4.22
N ILE A 40 17.29 -28.57 -4.19
CA ILE A 40 16.02 -29.20 -3.78
C ILE A 40 15.73 -28.93 -2.30
N LYS A 41 16.74 -29.08 -1.41
CA LYS A 41 16.60 -28.74 0.01
C LYS A 41 16.27 -27.25 0.22
N GLN A 42 16.75 -26.36 -0.64
CA GLN A 42 16.38 -24.94 -0.60
C GLN A 42 14.89 -24.72 -0.97
N LEU A 43 14.36 -25.42 -1.98
CA LEU A 43 12.94 -25.39 -2.34
C LEU A 43 12.05 -25.85 -1.16
N LEU A 44 12.44 -26.94 -0.50
CA LEU A 44 11.74 -27.47 0.67
C LEU A 44 11.74 -26.48 1.84
N ARG A 45 12.89 -25.92 2.18
CA ARG A 45 13.04 -24.89 3.22
C ARG A 45 12.26 -23.61 2.88
N ALA A 46 12.20 -23.25 1.61
CA ALA A 46 11.43 -22.11 1.11
C ALA A 46 9.91 -22.40 1.01
N ARG A 47 9.43 -23.60 1.47
CA ARG A 47 8.01 -24.00 1.44
C ARG A 47 7.41 -23.97 0.01
N ARG A 48 8.24 -24.23 -0.99
CA ARG A 48 7.86 -24.23 -2.41
C ARG A 48 7.47 -25.60 -2.94
N VAL A 49 7.38 -26.61 -2.09
CA VAL A 49 7.02 -27.98 -2.49
C VAL A 49 5.74 -28.38 -1.78
N GLN A 50 4.78 -28.87 -2.55
CA GLN A 50 3.55 -29.49 -2.05
C GLN A 50 3.55 -30.97 -2.41
N LEU A 51 3.05 -31.80 -1.49
CA LEU A 51 2.69 -33.18 -1.73
C LEU A 51 1.17 -33.30 -1.59
N ASN A 52 0.48 -33.66 -2.66
CA ASN A 52 -1.00 -33.74 -2.72
C ASN A 52 -1.66 -32.44 -2.21
N GLY A 53 -1.15 -31.28 -2.62
CA GLY A 53 -1.67 -29.97 -2.25
C GLY A 53 -1.20 -29.44 -0.88
N ALA A 54 -0.59 -30.27 -0.01
CA ALA A 54 -0.09 -29.86 1.28
C ALA A 54 1.41 -29.47 1.23
N ILE A 55 1.79 -28.34 1.85
CA ILE A 55 3.21 -27.93 1.93
C ILE A 55 4.03 -28.99 2.63
N CYS A 56 5.10 -29.46 1.96
CA CYS A 56 6.07 -30.40 2.50
C CYS A 56 7.46 -29.74 2.58
N THR A 57 8.09 -29.85 3.76
CA THR A 57 9.45 -29.32 4.00
C THR A 57 10.49 -30.41 4.29
N ARG A 58 10.05 -31.65 4.37
CA ARG A 58 10.88 -32.80 4.68
C ARG A 58 11.37 -33.50 3.41
N ALA A 59 12.67 -33.60 3.26
CA ALA A 59 13.32 -34.25 2.12
C ALA A 59 13.11 -35.78 2.12
N ASP A 60 13.01 -36.38 3.29
CA ASP A 60 12.81 -37.81 3.55
C ASP A 60 11.33 -38.23 3.56
N GLN A 61 10.41 -37.31 3.25
CA GLN A 61 8.97 -37.61 3.18
C GLN A 61 8.72 -38.75 2.20
N ALA A 62 8.03 -39.79 2.67
CA ALA A 62 7.59 -40.89 1.82
C ALA A 62 6.55 -40.40 0.80
N VAL A 63 6.69 -40.85 -0.44
CA VAL A 63 5.81 -40.55 -1.57
C VAL A 63 5.36 -41.89 -2.18
N GLN A 64 4.07 -42.08 -2.37
CA GLN A 64 3.49 -43.28 -2.92
C GLN A 64 3.29 -43.19 -4.45
N ALA A 65 3.11 -44.31 -5.12
CA ALA A 65 2.72 -44.32 -6.53
C ALA A 65 1.37 -43.56 -6.71
N GLY A 66 1.34 -42.61 -7.67
CA GLY A 66 0.17 -41.76 -7.93
C GLY A 66 0.20 -40.40 -7.18
N ASP A 67 1.03 -40.23 -6.18
CA ASP A 67 1.16 -38.95 -5.48
C ASP A 67 1.63 -37.87 -6.44
N GLU A 68 1.05 -36.66 -6.24
CA GLU A 68 1.41 -35.45 -6.98
C GLU A 68 2.29 -34.52 -6.15
N VAL A 69 3.46 -34.22 -6.69
CA VAL A 69 4.37 -33.22 -6.12
C VAL A 69 4.36 -31.97 -6.97
N THR A 70 3.87 -30.88 -6.41
CA THR A 70 3.83 -29.57 -7.06
C THR A 70 4.95 -28.69 -6.56
N ILE A 71 5.82 -28.22 -7.47
CA ILE A 71 6.82 -27.19 -7.17
C ILE A 71 6.23 -25.84 -7.51
N LEU A 72 5.97 -25.06 -6.48
CA LEU A 72 5.38 -23.74 -6.60
C LEU A 72 6.39 -22.77 -7.22
N SER A 73 5.95 -21.97 -8.18
CA SER A 73 6.76 -20.87 -8.72
C SER A 73 7.12 -19.85 -7.63
N GLN A 74 6.25 -19.75 -6.63
CA GLN A 74 6.44 -18.93 -5.41
C GLN A 74 6.44 -19.81 -4.16
N ALA A 75 7.05 -19.33 -3.06
CA ALA A 75 6.99 -20.02 -1.78
C ALA A 75 5.54 -20.18 -1.31
N GLY A 76 5.21 -21.37 -0.80
CA GLY A 76 3.88 -21.63 -0.24
C GLY A 76 3.56 -20.64 0.87
N SER A 77 2.35 -20.10 0.82
CA SER A 77 1.83 -18.96 1.56
C SER A 77 2.26 -18.91 3.03
N THR A 78 3.27 -18.12 3.31
CA THR A 78 3.46 -17.56 4.63
C THR A 78 2.43 -16.45 4.75
N THR A 79 1.48 -16.57 5.67
CA THR A 79 0.49 -15.51 5.86
C THR A 79 1.14 -14.32 6.57
N LEU A 80 0.94 -13.12 6.05
CA LEU A 80 1.36 -11.90 6.74
C LEU A 80 0.40 -11.64 7.89
N HIS A 81 0.85 -11.86 9.12
CA HIS A 81 0.08 -11.54 10.32
C HIS A 81 0.65 -10.30 11.01
N HIS A 82 0.01 -9.15 10.82
CA HIS A 82 0.35 -7.92 11.54
C HIS A 82 -0.90 -7.04 11.72
N PRO A 83 -1.18 -6.52 12.94
CA PRO A 83 -2.43 -5.79 13.21
C PRO A 83 -2.59 -4.49 12.40
N LYS A 84 -1.47 -3.90 11.94
CA LYS A 84 -1.46 -2.63 11.18
C LYS A 84 -1.12 -2.78 9.69
N LEU A 85 -0.95 -4.02 9.17
CA LEU A 85 -0.57 -4.25 7.78
C LEU A 85 -1.23 -5.52 7.26
N ALA A 86 -2.14 -5.40 6.30
CA ALA A 86 -2.80 -6.52 5.65
C ALA A 86 -2.27 -6.69 4.22
N LEU A 87 -1.97 -7.94 3.84
CA LEU A 87 -1.60 -8.29 2.48
C LEU A 87 -2.86 -8.24 1.59
N ILE A 88 -2.78 -7.52 0.46
CA ILE A 88 -3.84 -7.43 -0.56
C ILE A 88 -3.47 -8.27 -1.78
N TYR A 89 -2.20 -8.19 -2.21
CA TYR A 89 -1.71 -8.91 -3.38
C TYR A 89 -0.22 -9.18 -3.24
N GLU A 90 0.23 -10.31 -3.78
CA GLU A 90 1.64 -10.66 -3.89
C GLU A 90 1.87 -11.52 -5.13
N ASP A 91 2.91 -11.19 -5.89
CA ASP A 91 3.44 -12.03 -6.97
C ASP A 91 4.98 -12.11 -6.91
N ASP A 92 5.63 -12.48 -8.01
CA ASP A 92 7.09 -12.57 -8.09
C ASP A 92 7.79 -11.19 -8.06
N TYR A 93 7.05 -10.11 -8.34
CA TYR A 93 7.59 -8.78 -8.59
C TYR A 93 7.15 -7.74 -7.56
N LEU A 94 5.92 -7.83 -7.10
CA LEU A 94 5.27 -6.80 -6.29
C LEU A 94 4.56 -7.38 -5.06
N ILE A 95 4.43 -6.53 -4.05
CA ILE A 95 3.56 -6.74 -2.89
C ILE A 95 2.69 -5.50 -2.75
N VAL A 96 1.37 -5.67 -2.69
CA VAL A 96 0.42 -4.61 -2.36
C VAL A 96 -0.19 -4.89 -1.00
N VAL A 97 -0.20 -3.89 -0.15
CA VAL A 97 -0.71 -3.98 1.23
C VAL A 97 -1.70 -2.87 1.53
N ASN A 98 -2.58 -3.12 2.49
CA ASN A 98 -3.38 -2.10 3.15
C ASN A 98 -2.71 -1.75 4.48
N LYS A 99 -2.18 -0.54 4.57
CA LYS A 99 -1.52 0.00 5.78
C LYS A 99 -2.55 0.70 6.66
N LYS A 100 -2.62 0.36 7.95
CA LYS A 100 -3.38 1.15 8.92
C LYS A 100 -2.60 2.40 9.34
N GLN A 101 -3.31 3.36 9.90
CA GLN A 101 -2.73 4.56 10.51
C GLN A 101 -1.74 4.22 11.64
N GLY A 102 -0.88 5.16 12.00
CA GLY A 102 0.10 5.04 13.06
C GLY A 102 1.25 4.06 12.74
N LEU A 103 1.35 3.58 11.48
CA LEU A 103 2.49 2.79 10.99
C LEU A 103 3.26 3.60 9.95
N LEU A 104 4.55 3.75 10.14
CA LEU A 104 5.43 4.35 9.13
C LEU A 104 5.59 3.44 7.92
N THR A 105 5.75 4.00 6.73
CA THR A 105 6.14 3.26 5.52
C THR A 105 7.60 2.84 5.60
N VAL A 106 8.48 3.78 5.96
CA VAL A 106 9.93 3.65 6.14
C VAL A 106 10.33 4.31 7.44
N PRO A 107 11.51 4.01 8.00
CA PRO A 107 12.00 4.72 9.18
C PRO A 107 12.09 6.23 8.94
N SER A 108 11.81 7.01 9.97
CA SER A 108 11.96 8.47 9.94
C SER A 108 13.42 8.90 9.90
N ASN A 109 14.29 8.09 10.51
CA ASN A 109 15.73 8.22 10.55
C ASN A 109 16.35 6.84 10.23
N PRO A 110 17.45 6.74 9.46
CA PRO A 110 18.13 5.48 9.15
C PRO A 110 18.46 4.63 10.38
N ASP A 111 18.80 5.26 11.51
CA ASP A 111 19.17 4.60 12.76
C ASP A 111 17.98 4.28 13.68
N SER A 112 16.77 4.59 13.25
CA SER A 112 15.57 4.36 14.04
C SER A 112 15.21 2.87 14.09
N ALA A 113 15.03 2.35 15.30
CA ALA A 113 14.51 0.99 15.54
C ALA A 113 12.98 0.88 15.37
N GLU A 114 12.30 1.93 14.86
CA GLU A 114 10.85 1.93 14.70
C GLU A 114 10.39 0.83 13.73
N THR A 115 9.32 0.13 14.13
CA THR A 115 8.63 -0.82 13.27
C THR A 115 7.94 -0.08 12.12
N THR A 116 8.23 -0.48 10.89
CA THR A 116 7.68 0.12 9.66
C THR A 116 7.06 -0.93 8.76
N ALA A 117 6.23 -0.52 7.80
CA ALA A 117 5.71 -1.43 6.78
C ALA A 117 6.84 -2.14 6.03
N LEU A 118 7.94 -1.42 5.74
CA LEU A 118 9.13 -1.99 5.10
C LEU A 118 9.78 -3.08 5.96
N SER A 119 10.00 -2.84 7.27
CA SER A 119 10.65 -3.80 8.16
C SER A 119 9.80 -5.06 8.35
N ILE A 120 8.47 -4.90 8.48
CA ILE A 120 7.51 -6.00 8.58
C ILE A 120 7.55 -6.86 7.31
N LEU A 121 7.50 -6.24 6.13
CA LEU A 121 7.53 -6.95 4.86
C LEU A 121 8.89 -7.61 4.58
N LYS A 122 10.00 -6.98 4.97
CA LYS A 122 11.32 -7.63 4.91
C LYS A 122 11.36 -8.91 5.76
N ALA A 123 10.86 -8.85 7.00
CA ALA A 123 10.77 -10.01 7.86
C ALA A 123 9.85 -11.09 7.27
N TYR A 124 8.73 -10.68 6.68
CA TYR A 124 7.76 -11.56 6.02
C TYR A 124 8.39 -12.32 4.84
N VAL A 125 9.01 -11.63 3.88
CA VAL A 125 9.57 -12.28 2.69
C VAL A 125 10.82 -13.13 3.01
N ARG A 126 11.58 -12.76 4.07
CA ARG A 126 12.72 -13.54 4.54
C ARG A 126 12.33 -14.88 5.18
N LYS A 127 11.12 -14.99 5.72
CA LYS A 127 10.56 -16.28 6.14
C LYS A 127 10.30 -17.21 4.95
N GLN A 128 10.02 -16.66 3.77
CA GLN A 128 9.85 -17.44 2.54
C GLN A 128 11.22 -17.90 2.00
N HIS A 129 12.20 -16.99 1.96
CA HIS A 129 13.60 -17.30 1.60
C HIS A 129 14.53 -16.21 2.18
N PRO A 130 15.68 -16.59 2.82
CA PRO A 130 16.56 -15.63 3.51
C PRO A 130 17.12 -14.49 2.64
N ARG A 131 17.24 -14.71 1.33
CA ARG A 131 17.74 -13.71 0.37
C ARG A 131 16.65 -12.79 -0.18
N ASN A 132 15.37 -13.08 0.11
CA ASN A 132 14.28 -12.23 -0.35
C ASN A 132 14.34 -10.86 0.32
N ASN A 133 14.01 -9.83 -0.43
CA ASN A 133 13.96 -8.47 0.05
C ASN A 133 12.75 -7.73 -0.54
N VAL A 134 12.42 -6.58 0.02
CA VAL A 134 11.41 -5.66 -0.50
C VAL A 134 11.96 -4.25 -0.53
N PHE A 135 11.47 -3.48 -1.49
CA PHE A 135 11.94 -2.14 -1.83
C PHE A 135 10.76 -1.20 -1.95
N VAL A 136 10.93 0.02 -1.43
CA VAL A 136 9.86 1.03 -1.39
C VAL A 136 9.71 1.69 -2.74
N VAL A 137 8.54 1.61 -3.34
CA VAL A 137 8.19 2.31 -4.58
C VAL A 137 7.68 3.72 -4.29
N HIS A 138 6.69 3.82 -3.40
CA HIS A 138 6.15 5.10 -2.90
C HIS A 138 5.84 5.01 -1.41
N ARG A 139 5.39 6.11 -0.83
CA ARG A 139 5.12 6.15 0.62
C ARG A 139 3.77 6.78 0.93
N LEU A 140 3.22 6.38 2.08
CA LEU A 140 2.14 7.04 2.80
C LEU A 140 2.70 7.58 4.12
N ASP A 141 2.15 8.69 4.59
CA ASP A 141 2.49 9.24 5.89
C ASP A 141 2.09 8.28 7.02
N ARG A 142 2.65 8.47 8.23
CA ARG A 142 2.35 7.65 9.41
C ARG A 142 0.84 7.52 9.63
N GLU A 143 0.13 8.64 9.62
CA GLU A 143 -1.30 8.70 9.95
C GLU A 143 -2.23 8.44 8.75
N THR A 144 -1.71 8.45 7.53
CA THR A 144 -2.46 8.07 6.33
C THR A 144 -2.57 6.56 6.24
N SER A 145 -3.78 6.05 6.08
CA SER A 145 -4.04 4.62 5.85
C SER A 145 -4.27 4.30 4.37
N GLY A 146 -4.29 3.03 3.99
CA GLY A 146 -4.68 2.56 2.66
C GLY A 146 -3.59 1.84 1.88
N LEU A 147 -3.80 1.77 0.56
CA LEU A 147 -3.02 0.99 -0.37
C LEU A 147 -1.59 1.51 -0.55
N LEU A 148 -0.65 0.57 -0.51
CA LEU A 148 0.77 0.83 -0.63
C LEU A 148 1.43 -0.32 -1.38
N VAL A 149 2.24 -0.04 -2.42
CA VAL A 149 2.95 -1.04 -3.22
C VAL A 149 4.44 -1.03 -2.92
N PHE A 150 5.02 -2.23 -2.86
CA PHE A 150 6.44 -2.49 -2.72
C PHE A 150 6.91 -3.38 -3.86
N ALA A 151 8.15 -3.20 -4.29
CA ALA A 151 8.81 -4.08 -5.24
C ALA A 151 9.59 -5.18 -4.52
N LYS A 152 9.73 -6.36 -5.14
CA LYS A 152 10.51 -7.49 -4.60
C LYS A 152 11.95 -7.51 -5.10
N THR A 153 12.29 -6.66 -6.07
CA THR A 153 13.67 -6.46 -6.57
C THR A 153 13.99 -4.98 -6.70
N SER A 154 15.28 -4.63 -6.64
CA SER A 154 15.75 -3.25 -6.85
C SER A 154 15.46 -2.75 -8.26
N GLN A 155 15.60 -3.61 -9.28
CA GLN A 155 15.29 -3.25 -10.67
C GLN A 155 13.81 -2.89 -10.85
N MET A 156 12.90 -3.69 -10.24
CA MET A 156 11.47 -3.39 -10.27
C MET A 156 11.15 -2.08 -9.54
N GLN A 157 11.81 -1.81 -8.40
CA GLN A 157 11.68 -0.55 -7.69
C GLN A 157 12.08 0.63 -8.56
N GLU A 158 13.27 0.57 -9.16
CA GLU A 158 13.81 1.62 -10.00
C GLU A 158 12.89 1.88 -11.20
N TYR A 159 12.48 0.82 -11.89
CA TYR A 159 11.55 0.91 -13.01
C TYR A 159 10.23 1.58 -12.61
N MET A 160 9.57 1.11 -11.54
CA MET A 160 8.32 1.70 -11.09
C MET A 160 8.46 3.15 -10.64
N ARG A 161 9.57 3.54 -10.01
CA ARG A 161 9.80 4.93 -9.59
C ARG A 161 10.04 5.84 -10.78
N THR A 162 10.82 5.40 -11.77
CA THR A 162 11.13 6.16 -12.98
C THR A 162 9.88 6.40 -13.82
N TYR A 163 9.08 5.36 -13.98
CA TYR A 163 7.88 5.41 -14.85
C TYR A 163 6.58 5.54 -14.07
N TRP A 164 6.62 5.97 -12.80
CA TRP A 164 5.45 6.03 -11.92
C TRP A 164 4.26 6.75 -12.54
N ARG A 165 4.49 7.90 -13.18
CA ARG A 165 3.42 8.70 -13.79
C ARG A 165 2.79 8.05 -15.02
N GLN A 166 3.55 7.26 -15.76
CA GLN A 166 3.07 6.52 -16.94
C GLN A 166 2.36 5.23 -16.56
N LEU A 167 2.83 4.58 -15.49
CA LEU A 167 2.28 3.31 -15.04
C LEU A 167 0.99 3.47 -14.24
N VAL A 168 0.92 4.46 -13.34
CA VAL A 168 -0.23 4.63 -12.45
C VAL A 168 -1.35 5.37 -13.17
N THR A 169 -2.41 4.64 -13.50
CA THR A 169 -3.58 5.14 -14.22
C THR A 169 -4.63 5.75 -13.28
N LYS A 170 -4.70 5.27 -12.03
CA LYS A 170 -5.61 5.81 -11.03
C LYS A 170 -5.05 5.73 -9.62
N ARG A 171 -5.13 6.85 -8.89
CA ARG A 171 -4.72 6.95 -7.48
C ARG A 171 -5.70 7.83 -6.74
N THR A 172 -6.73 7.20 -6.17
CA THR A 172 -7.81 7.90 -5.49
C THR A 172 -7.67 7.74 -3.98
N TYR A 173 -7.70 8.85 -3.29
CA TYR A 173 -7.85 8.92 -1.84
C TYR A 173 -9.28 9.26 -1.48
N VAL A 174 -9.65 8.96 -0.26
CA VAL A 174 -10.88 9.45 0.36
C VAL A 174 -10.51 10.16 1.65
N ALA A 175 -11.11 11.32 1.87
CA ALA A 175 -10.92 12.09 3.10
C ALA A 175 -12.26 12.59 3.64
N LEU A 176 -12.36 12.69 4.97
CA LEU A 176 -13.38 13.45 5.62
C LEU A 176 -12.78 14.81 5.95
N VAL A 177 -13.44 15.90 5.55
CA VAL A 177 -12.98 17.27 5.70
C VAL A 177 -13.97 18.12 6.49
N GLU A 178 -13.48 19.18 7.09
CA GLU A 178 -14.26 20.12 7.87
C GLU A 178 -15.06 21.07 6.95
N GLY A 179 -16.34 21.18 7.19
CA GLY A 179 -17.24 22.10 6.49
C GLY A 179 -17.76 21.63 5.14
N LEU A 180 -18.43 22.54 4.46
CA LEU A 180 -19.00 22.39 3.13
C LEU A 180 -18.05 22.99 2.10
N LEU A 181 -17.58 22.19 1.14
CA LEU A 181 -16.74 22.72 0.07
C LEU A 181 -17.55 23.62 -0.86
N PRO A 182 -16.95 24.69 -1.40
CA PRO A 182 -17.66 25.68 -2.21
C PRO A 182 -18.17 25.15 -3.55
N LYS A 183 -17.57 24.07 -4.05
CA LYS A 183 -17.98 23.41 -5.29
C LYS A 183 -18.03 21.90 -5.09
N PRO A 184 -18.96 21.20 -5.78
CA PRO A 184 -19.04 19.73 -5.70
C PRO A 184 -17.82 19.03 -6.32
N LYS A 185 -17.15 19.69 -7.28
CA LYS A 185 -15.89 19.24 -7.90
C LYS A 185 -15.03 20.45 -8.24
N ASP A 186 -13.73 20.34 -7.96
CA ASP A 186 -12.75 21.36 -8.39
C ASP A 186 -11.34 20.79 -8.44
N THR A 187 -10.41 21.62 -8.89
CA THR A 187 -8.99 21.31 -8.95
C THR A 187 -8.19 22.34 -8.15
N ILE A 188 -7.41 21.86 -7.19
CA ILE A 188 -6.49 22.68 -6.41
C ILE A 188 -5.11 22.59 -7.06
N THR A 189 -4.61 23.73 -7.54
CA THR A 189 -3.27 23.86 -8.11
C THR A 189 -2.50 24.91 -7.33
N THR A 190 -1.39 24.50 -6.71
CA THR A 190 -0.52 25.38 -5.93
C THR A 190 0.93 24.94 -6.06
N TRP A 191 1.86 25.74 -5.49
CA TRP A 191 3.27 25.41 -5.36
C TRP A 191 3.58 25.09 -3.91
N LEU A 192 4.18 23.92 -3.67
CA LEU A 192 4.46 23.42 -2.32
C LEU A 192 5.94 23.54 -2.01
N THR A 193 6.26 24.20 -0.91
CA THR A 193 7.62 24.36 -0.38
C THR A 193 7.74 23.66 0.97
N GLU A 194 8.74 22.77 1.10
CA GLU A 194 9.00 22.03 2.33
C GLU A 194 10.01 22.76 3.21
N ASP A 195 9.58 23.16 4.42
CA ASP A 195 10.48 23.61 5.47
C ASP A 195 10.97 22.39 6.27
N LYS A 196 12.20 22.00 5.99
CA LYS A 196 12.83 20.84 6.64
C LYS A 196 13.10 21.05 8.13
N ARG A 197 13.22 22.30 8.61
CA ARG A 197 13.49 22.60 10.03
C ARG A 197 12.29 22.26 10.89
N ASN A 198 11.10 22.62 10.42
CA ASN A 198 9.84 22.40 11.12
C ASN A 198 9.10 21.18 10.59
N ALA A 199 9.64 20.49 9.58
CA ALA A 199 8.99 19.41 8.83
C ALA A 199 7.61 19.81 8.29
N MET A 200 7.38 21.11 8.03
CA MET A 200 6.13 21.67 7.50
C MET A 200 6.20 21.79 5.97
N VAL A 201 5.05 21.75 5.32
CA VAL A 201 4.89 22.08 3.91
C VAL A 201 3.92 23.24 3.79
N TYR A 202 4.31 24.26 3.06
CA TYR A 202 3.52 25.45 2.81
C TYR A 202 3.01 25.47 1.38
N SER A 203 1.86 26.08 1.16
CA SER A 203 1.20 26.20 -0.13
C SER A 203 1.18 27.66 -0.56
N SER A 204 1.60 27.92 -1.79
CA SER A 204 1.51 29.23 -2.45
C SER A 204 0.59 29.14 -3.67
N PRO A 205 -0.35 30.06 -3.87
CA PRO A 205 -1.20 30.09 -5.07
C PRO A 205 -0.44 30.54 -6.32
N VAL A 206 0.75 31.12 -6.15
CA VAL A 206 1.63 31.61 -7.22
C VAL A 206 2.93 30.83 -7.24
N ASP A 207 3.60 30.78 -8.38
CA ASP A 207 4.93 30.16 -8.51
C ASP A 207 5.96 30.99 -7.74
N ASP A 208 6.34 30.48 -6.58
CA ASP A 208 7.32 31.06 -5.67
C ASP A 208 8.63 30.23 -5.64
N GLY A 209 8.84 29.38 -6.63
CA GLY A 209 9.94 28.40 -6.68
C GLY A 209 9.64 27.08 -5.98
N GLY A 210 8.43 26.91 -5.44
CA GLY A 210 7.94 25.65 -4.88
C GLY A 210 7.70 24.59 -5.94
N GLN A 211 7.38 23.38 -5.50
CA GLN A 211 7.04 22.28 -6.42
C GLN A 211 5.56 22.32 -6.77
N LYS A 212 5.25 22.47 -8.07
CA LYS A 212 3.86 22.42 -8.54
C LYS A 212 3.15 21.15 -8.07
N ALA A 213 1.96 21.33 -7.51
CA ALA A 213 1.09 20.28 -6.99
C ALA A 213 -0.34 20.45 -7.52
N ILE A 214 -0.96 19.34 -7.94
CA ILE A 214 -2.31 19.33 -8.53
C ILE A 214 -3.11 18.21 -7.87
N THR A 215 -4.26 18.59 -7.27
CA THR A 215 -5.22 17.68 -6.64
C THR A 215 -6.62 17.98 -7.16
N HIS A 216 -7.27 16.99 -7.73
CA HIS A 216 -8.69 17.06 -8.08
C HIS A 216 -9.52 16.52 -6.92
N TYR A 217 -10.61 17.17 -6.57
CA TYR A 217 -11.54 16.65 -5.59
C TYR A 217 -12.98 16.57 -6.12
N GLU A 218 -13.73 15.65 -5.54
CA GLU A 218 -15.16 15.47 -5.75
C GLU A 218 -15.82 15.18 -4.41
N VAL A 219 -16.86 15.95 -4.06
CA VAL A 219 -17.67 15.74 -2.86
C VAL A 219 -18.58 14.53 -3.09
N LEU A 220 -18.42 13.51 -2.24
CA LEU A 220 -19.22 12.28 -2.28
C LEU A 220 -20.49 12.37 -1.43
N GLY A 221 -20.50 13.23 -0.44
CA GLY A 221 -21.62 13.48 0.46
C GLY A 221 -21.24 14.38 1.62
N THR A 222 -22.24 14.79 2.38
CA THR A 222 -22.08 15.64 3.55
C THR A 222 -22.88 15.09 4.73
N ARG A 223 -22.43 15.39 5.94
CA ARG A 223 -23.14 15.04 7.17
C ARG A 223 -23.11 16.20 8.15
N THR A 224 -24.28 16.66 8.57
CA THR A 224 -24.43 17.55 9.71
C THR A 224 -24.30 16.75 11.00
N LEU A 225 -23.52 17.24 11.95
CA LEU A 225 -23.35 16.62 13.26
C LEU A 225 -24.38 17.21 14.22
N ASP A 226 -25.06 16.33 14.98
CA ASP A 226 -25.93 16.79 16.06
C ASP A 226 -25.10 17.57 17.08
N SER A 227 -25.59 18.72 17.52
CA SER A 227 -24.98 19.56 18.55
C SER A 227 -24.82 18.85 19.91
N ALA A 228 -25.46 17.68 20.06
CA ALA A 228 -25.39 16.82 21.23
C ALA A 228 -24.20 15.80 21.24
N VAL A 229 -23.24 15.90 20.31
CA VAL A 229 -22.03 15.08 20.43
C VAL A 229 -21.22 15.57 21.65
N LYS A 230 -21.59 15.01 22.82
CA LYS A 230 -20.94 15.26 24.10
C LYS A 230 -19.46 14.91 23.96
N ASN A 231 -18.60 15.86 24.32
CA ASN A 231 -17.13 15.83 24.33
C ASN A 231 -16.41 16.30 23.06
N ALA A 232 -17.08 16.83 22.05
CA ALA A 232 -16.41 17.58 21.00
C ALA A 232 -16.19 19.03 21.47
N GLY A 233 -14.97 19.56 21.30
CA GLY A 233 -14.69 20.97 21.50
C GLY A 233 -15.51 21.82 20.53
N THR A 234 -15.37 23.15 20.63
CA THR A 234 -16.09 24.07 19.73
C THR A 234 -15.62 23.86 18.29
N PRO A 235 -16.54 23.61 17.33
CA PRO A 235 -16.20 23.49 15.93
C PRO A 235 -15.63 24.83 15.40
N PRO A 236 -14.61 24.79 14.54
CA PRO A 236 -14.10 26.01 13.91
C PRO A 236 -15.14 26.58 12.93
N ALA A 237 -15.06 27.88 12.67
CA ALA A 237 -16.04 28.57 11.80
C ALA A 237 -16.16 27.93 10.40
N CYS A 238 -15.07 27.42 9.84
CA CYS A 238 -15.07 26.74 8.54
C CYS A 238 -15.86 25.42 8.55
N ALA A 239 -16.10 24.84 9.72
CA ALA A 239 -16.84 23.60 9.86
C ALA A 239 -18.35 23.80 10.08
N LEU A 240 -18.84 25.05 10.11
CA LEU A 240 -20.25 25.38 10.29
C LEU A 240 -20.94 25.59 8.94
N ASP A 241 -22.20 25.13 8.84
CA ASP A 241 -23.09 25.50 7.74
C ASP A 241 -23.75 26.90 7.94
N ALA A 242 -24.59 27.31 7.02
CA ALA A 242 -25.28 28.60 7.08
C ALA A 242 -26.19 28.74 8.31
N ASN A 243 -26.59 27.65 8.95
CA ASN A 243 -27.41 27.60 10.15
C ASN A 243 -26.58 27.50 11.44
N GLY A 244 -25.25 27.57 11.32
CA GLY A 244 -24.35 27.41 12.46
C GLY A 244 -24.20 25.95 12.95
N GLN A 245 -24.64 24.97 12.16
CA GLN A 245 -24.51 23.56 12.53
C GLN A 245 -23.18 22.98 12.03
N PRO A 246 -22.48 22.17 12.85
CA PRO A 246 -21.24 21.51 12.42
C PRO A 246 -21.51 20.55 11.27
N VAL A 247 -20.73 20.64 10.21
CA VAL A 247 -20.87 19.79 9.03
C VAL A 247 -19.53 19.24 8.59
N LEU A 248 -19.55 18.02 8.09
CA LEU A 248 -18.39 17.33 7.50
C LEU A 248 -18.71 16.94 6.06
N SER A 249 -17.72 17.00 5.19
CA SER A 249 -17.82 16.52 3.80
C SER A 249 -16.89 15.33 3.58
N LEU A 250 -17.43 14.27 2.97
CA LEU A 250 -16.65 13.15 2.46
C LEU A 250 -16.24 13.47 1.03
N VAL A 251 -14.94 13.43 0.73
CA VAL A 251 -14.40 13.79 -0.57
C VAL A 251 -13.54 12.70 -1.16
N ALA A 252 -13.66 12.46 -2.47
CA ALA A 252 -12.70 11.69 -3.24
C ALA A 252 -11.64 12.65 -3.79
N LEU A 253 -10.38 12.23 -3.78
CA LEU A 253 -9.25 13.05 -4.24
C LEU A 253 -8.38 12.24 -5.20
N ASN A 254 -8.14 12.79 -6.38
CA ASN A 254 -7.26 12.21 -7.39
C ASN A 254 -6.02 13.10 -7.56
N LEU A 255 -4.86 12.47 -7.56
CA LEU A 255 -3.57 13.16 -7.56
C LEU A 255 -2.89 13.05 -8.92
N GLU A 256 -2.60 14.18 -9.59
CA GLU A 256 -1.66 14.21 -10.71
C GLU A 256 -0.21 14.23 -10.23
N THR A 257 0.05 14.86 -9.10
CA THR A 257 1.36 14.94 -8.45
C THR A 257 1.32 14.23 -7.10
N GLY A 258 2.49 13.95 -6.50
CA GLY A 258 2.58 13.25 -5.22
C GLY A 258 3.60 13.89 -4.29
N ARG A 259 3.38 15.16 -3.90
CA ARG A 259 4.27 15.89 -2.99
C ARG A 259 4.00 15.52 -1.54
N THR A 260 4.97 15.77 -0.68
CA THR A 260 4.86 15.56 0.77
C THR A 260 3.62 16.27 1.33
N ASN A 261 2.76 15.54 2.04
CA ASN A 261 1.52 16.04 2.66
C ASN A 261 0.54 16.77 1.71
N GLN A 262 0.67 16.61 0.39
CA GLN A 262 -0.03 17.41 -0.62
C GLN A 262 -1.53 17.57 -0.36
N ILE A 263 -2.27 16.47 -0.17
CA ILE A 263 -3.73 16.50 0.07
C ILE A 263 -4.06 17.34 1.30
N ARG A 264 -3.33 17.12 2.39
CA ARG A 264 -3.54 17.78 3.68
C ARG A 264 -3.34 19.28 3.58
N VAL A 265 -2.25 19.68 2.93
CA VAL A 265 -1.89 21.09 2.70
C VAL A 265 -2.90 21.77 1.76
N HIS A 266 -3.28 21.11 0.66
CA HIS A 266 -4.23 21.65 -0.30
C HIS A 266 -5.61 21.89 0.32
N LEU A 267 -6.15 20.90 1.06
CA LEU A 267 -7.44 21.03 1.70
C LEU A 267 -7.44 22.09 2.80
N ALA A 268 -6.36 22.18 3.57
CA ALA A 268 -6.19 23.28 4.56
C ALA A 268 -6.09 24.65 3.88
N ALA A 269 -5.37 24.76 2.76
CA ALA A 269 -5.19 26.03 2.03
C ALA A 269 -6.51 26.58 1.46
N ILE A 270 -7.50 25.71 1.15
CA ILE A 270 -8.84 26.15 0.73
C ILE A 270 -9.84 26.30 1.90
N GLY A 271 -9.36 26.21 3.16
CA GLY A 271 -10.17 26.41 4.36
C GLY A 271 -10.95 25.17 4.83
N HIS A 272 -10.73 24.01 4.24
CA HIS A 272 -11.43 22.74 4.57
C HIS A 272 -10.43 21.64 4.94
N PRO A 273 -9.71 21.76 6.08
CA PRO A 273 -8.69 20.80 6.46
C PRO A 273 -9.28 19.41 6.67
N VAL A 274 -8.42 18.40 6.55
CA VAL A 274 -8.79 17.02 6.86
C VAL A 274 -9.14 16.91 8.34
N VAL A 275 -10.26 16.26 8.65
CA VAL A 275 -10.69 16.03 10.03
C VAL A 275 -9.60 15.33 10.84
N SER A 276 -9.37 15.83 12.04
CA SER A 276 -8.34 15.37 12.97
C SER A 276 -6.90 15.49 12.44
N ASP A 277 -6.66 16.41 11.53
CA ASP A 277 -5.30 16.77 11.13
C ASP A 277 -4.66 17.70 12.18
N ARG A 278 -3.72 17.13 12.97
CA ARG A 278 -3.00 17.88 14.03
C ARG A 278 -1.92 18.80 13.48
N LYS A 279 -1.60 18.71 12.20
CA LYS A 279 -0.49 19.43 11.60
C LYS A 279 -0.94 20.60 10.72
N TYR A 280 -2.00 20.41 9.96
CA TYR A 280 -2.52 21.38 9.00
C TYR A 280 -3.98 21.79 9.26
N GLY A 281 -4.64 21.21 10.27
CA GLY A 281 -6.01 21.50 10.65
C GLY A 281 -6.15 21.81 12.14
N HIS A 282 -7.36 21.63 12.65
CA HIS A 282 -7.73 21.96 14.03
C HIS A 282 -7.52 20.79 15.01
N GLY A 283 -6.87 19.69 14.54
CA GLY A 283 -6.70 18.49 15.36
C GLY A 283 -8.01 17.71 15.55
N ASN A 284 -8.10 16.97 16.65
CA ASN A 284 -9.27 16.14 16.99
C ASN A 284 -10.15 16.75 18.09
N SER A 285 -10.09 18.08 18.25
CA SER A 285 -10.70 18.75 19.40
C SER A 285 -12.22 18.82 19.35
N TRP A 286 -12.85 18.72 18.17
CA TRP A 286 -14.27 18.92 18.01
C TRP A 286 -15.01 17.80 17.24
N ALA A 287 -14.36 17.13 16.28
CA ALA A 287 -14.95 16.06 15.50
C ALA A 287 -14.88 14.71 16.23
N PRO A 288 -15.91 13.83 16.08
CA PRO A 288 -16.01 12.57 16.83
C PRO A 288 -15.07 11.46 16.31
N VAL A 289 -14.00 11.83 15.59
CA VAL A 289 -13.06 10.89 14.99
C VAL A 289 -11.64 11.19 15.49
N ASP A 290 -11.07 10.26 16.23
CA ASP A 290 -9.72 10.41 16.82
C ASP A 290 -8.62 9.85 15.91
N ARG A 291 -8.65 10.20 14.62
CA ARG A 291 -7.59 9.87 13.67
C ARG A 291 -7.62 10.80 12.46
N LEU A 292 -6.48 11.01 11.82
CA LEU A 292 -6.43 11.68 10.52
C LEU A 292 -7.36 10.95 9.53
N CYS A 293 -8.37 11.64 9.05
CA CYS A 293 -9.37 11.08 8.15
C CYS A 293 -8.93 11.11 6.69
N LEU A 294 -7.78 10.49 6.39
CA LEU A 294 -7.23 10.36 5.04
C LEU A 294 -6.86 8.90 4.76
N HIS A 295 -7.34 8.39 3.60
CA HIS A 295 -7.17 6.99 3.22
C HIS A 295 -6.92 6.83 1.72
N ALA A 296 -5.82 6.14 1.35
CA ALA A 296 -5.49 5.77 -0.03
C ALA A 296 -6.37 4.57 -0.44
N ARG A 297 -7.50 4.86 -1.09
CA ARG A 297 -8.59 3.90 -1.35
C ARG A 297 -8.36 3.05 -2.58
N ILE A 298 -7.99 3.68 -3.70
CA ILE A 298 -7.84 3.02 -5.00
C ILE A 298 -6.42 3.23 -5.51
N LEU A 299 -5.81 2.16 -5.99
CA LEU A 299 -4.56 2.18 -6.72
C LEU A 299 -4.69 1.28 -7.93
N GLU A 300 -4.55 1.87 -9.13
CA GLU A 300 -4.57 1.15 -10.40
C GLU A 300 -3.33 1.51 -11.19
N PHE A 301 -2.69 0.50 -11.75
CA PHE A 301 -1.48 0.72 -12.56
C PHE A 301 -1.26 -0.42 -13.56
N ILE A 302 -0.48 -0.11 -14.60
CA ILE A 302 0.02 -1.11 -15.54
C ILE A 302 1.13 -1.90 -14.86
N HIS A 303 0.92 -3.20 -14.67
CA HIS A 303 1.89 -4.07 -14.02
C HIS A 303 3.15 -4.24 -14.91
N PRO A 304 4.35 -3.85 -14.44
CA PRO A 304 5.52 -3.75 -15.32
C PRO A 304 5.97 -5.06 -15.97
N ALA A 305 5.70 -6.20 -15.34
CA ALA A 305 6.11 -7.50 -15.86
C ALA A 305 5.06 -8.17 -16.76
N THR A 306 3.77 -7.86 -16.58
CA THR A 306 2.68 -8.47 -17.34
C THR A 306 2.05 -7.53 -18.35
N GLU A 307 2.34 -6.22 -18.26
CA GLU A 307 1.77 -5.14 -19.07
C GLU A 307 0.24 -5.04 -18.97
N GLN A 308 -0.36 -5.71 -17.99
CA GLN A 308 -1.79 -5.68 -17.72
C GLN A 308 -2.12 -4.62 -16.68
N VAL A 309 -3.29 -4.00 -16.81
CA VAL A 309 -3.84 -3.12 -15.78
C VAL A 309 -4.23 -3.96 -14.58
N VAL A 310 -3.73 -3.60 -13.41
CA VAL A 310 -4.11 -4.18 -12.12
C VAL A 310 -4.79 -3.12 -11.27
N HIS A 311 -5.92 -3.49 -10.70
CA HIS A 311 -6.77 -2.60 -9.90
C HIS A 311 -6.89 -3.12 -8.47
N PHE A 312 -6.62 -2.26 -7.49
CA PHE A 312 -6.77 -2.54 -6.08
C PHE A 312 -7.66 -1.49 -5.44
N GLU A 313 -8.60 -1.94 -4.63
CA GLU A 313 -9.49 -1.08 -3.88
C GLU A 313 -9.66 -1.58 -2.45
N THR A 314 -9.75 -0.65 -1.51
CA THR A 314 -10.07 -0.93 -0.10
C THR A 314 -11.35 -0.20 0.28
N PRO A 315 -12.15 -0.73 1.21
CA PRO A 315 -13.36 -0.06 1.67
C PRO A 315 -13.01 1.28 2.34
N VAL A 316 -13.93 2.23 2.24
CA VAL A 316 -13.86 3.46 3.03
C VAL A 316 -13.84 3.10 4.52
N PRO A 317 -12.92 3.63 5.32
CA PRO A 317 -12.89 3.37 6.76
C PRO A 317 -14.24 3.66 7.41
N LYS A 318 -14.64 2.82 8.38
CA LYS A 318 -15.95 2.94 9.03
C LYS A 318 -16.16 4.30 9.69
N GLU A 319 -15.09 4.88 10.18
CA GLU A 319 -15.07 6.18 10.86
C GLU A 319 -15.34 7.36 9.91
N PHE A 320 -15.21 7.16 8.60
CA PHE A 320 -15.50 8.20 7.57
C PHE A 320 -16.93 8.11 7.04
N LYS A 321 -17.74 7.16 7.52
CA LYS A 321 -19.11 7.03 7.07
C LYS A 321 -19.91 8.26 7.50
N LEU A 322 -20.62 8.80 6.51
CA LEU A 322 -21.58 9.88 6.69
C LEU A 322 -22.88 9.36 7.29
#